data_bad68ef4c8bd5619eef0d56318017295
#
_entry.id   bad68ef4c8bd5619eef0d56318017295
#
_cell.length_a   1.000
_cell.length_b   1.000
_cell.length_c   1.000
_cell.angle_alpha   90.00
_cell.angle_beta   90.00
_cell.angle_gamma   90.00
#
_symmetry.space_group_name_H-M   'P 1'
#
loop_
_entity.id
_entity.type
_entity.pdbx_description
1 polymer ?
#
loop_
_entity_poly.entity_id
_entity_poly.type
_entity_poly.pdbx_seq_one_letter_code
_entity_poly.pdbx_strand_id
1 'polypeptide(L)'
;KGAVTVNGNLVSFIELGVGFNPELTGRENVYLNGALLGFSKKEMDELYDEVVAFSELEEFMDRKLKNYSSGMQVRLAFSIAIHADSEILLLDEILAVGDEAFQAKCNDYFLQLKEEGKTVILVTHDMGSVKKYCNKAVLIEHGLVKVVGDPDEVANQYSFDNAAGQKVSNDDV
;
A
#
# COMPACT_ATOMS: atom_id res chain seq x y z
N LYS A 1 -8.77 -4.63 24.04
CA LYS A 1 -10.04 -3.89 23.92
C LYS A 1 -9.71 -2.40 23.88
N GLY A 2 -10.27 -1.67 22.91
CA GLY A 2 -10.04 -0.24 22.72
C GLY A 2 -11.09 0.34 21.78
N ALA A 3 -10.97 1.64 21.50
CA ALA A 3 -11.75 2.34 20.49
C ALA A 3 -10.79 3.06 19.55
N VAL A 4 -11.13 3.05 18.25
CA VAL A 4 -10.44 3.84 17.22
C VAL A 4 -11.44 4.88 16.72
N THR A 5 -11.03 6.14 16.73
CA THR A 5 -11.83 7.23 16.17
C THR A 5 -11.08 7.80 14.99
N VAL A 6 -11.75 7.87 13.85
CA VAL A 6 -11.21 8.43 12.60
C VAL A 6 -12.00 9.69 12.26
N ASN A 7 -11.29 10.80 12.07
CA ASN A 7 -11.89 12.06 11.65
C ASN A 7 -11.41 12.34 10.21
N GLY A 8 -12.24 12.06 9.23
CA GLY A 8 -11.91 12.19 7.81
C GLY A 8 -12.18 10.92 7.01
N ASN A 9 -12.02 11.02 5.70
CA ASN A 9 -12.16 9.89 4.79
C ASN A 9 -10.89 9.03 4.80
N LEU A 10 -11.02 7.77 5.26
CA LEU A 10 -9.92 6.81 5.32
C LEU A 10 -10.06 5.78 4.22
N VAL A 11 -9.02 5.64 3.41
CA VAL A 11 -8.88 4.55 2.45
C VAL A 11 -7.75 3.62 2.91
N SER A 12 -8.05 2.34 2.97
CA SER A 12 -7.09 1.32 3.43
C SER A 12 -6.69 0.40 2.30
N PHE A 13 -5.39 0.22 2.16
CA PHE A 13 -4.76 -0.75 1.26
C PHE A 13 -4.18 -1.88 2.10
N ILE A 14 -5.04 -2.72 2.66
CA ILE A 14 -4.62 -3.86 3.49
C ILE A 14 -4.37 -5.08 2.60
N GLU A 15 -5.19 -5.27 1.57
CA GLU A 15 -5.01 -6.32 0.57
C GLU A 15 -5.31 -5.75 -0.82
N LEU A 16 -4.27 -5.55 -1.62
CA LEU A 16 -4.42 -5.13 -3.00
C LEU A 16 -5.17 -6.18 -3.82
N GLY A 17 -6.23 -5.75 -4.52
CA GLY A 17 -7.05 -6.62 -5.36
C GLY A 17 -8.20 -7.33 -4.61
N VAL A 18 -8.45 -7.02 -3.35
CA VAL A 18 -9.70 -7.44 -2.68
C VAL A 18 -10.89 -6.91 -3.48
N GLY A 19 -11.82 -7.83 -3.77
CA GLY A 19 -12.99 -7.53 -4.61
C GLY A 19 -12.77 -7.73 -6.10
N PHE A 20 -11.57 -8.07 -6.56
CA PHE A 20 -11.35 -8.49 -7.93
C PHE A 20 -12.07 -9.79 -8.25
N ASN A 21 -12.70 -9.83 -9.44
CA ASN A 21 -13.34 -11.02 -9.96
C ASN A 21 -12.50 -11.61 -11.13
N PRO A 22 -11.93 -12.82 -10.96
CA PRO A 22 -11.09 -13.45 -11.99
C PRO A 22 -11.80 -13.70 -13.33
N GLU A 23 -13.12 -13.82 -13.33
CA GLU A 23 -13.90 -14.08 -14.53
C GLU A 23 -14.23 -12.81 -15.33
N LEU A 24 -14.06 -11.64 -14.74
CA LEU A 24 -14.21 -10.35 -15.40
C LEU A 24 -12.89 -9.94 -16.05
N THR A 25 -12.99 -9.05 -17.04
CA THR A 25 -11.82 -8.42 -17.70
C THR A 25 -11.12 -7.42 -16.75
N GLY A 26 -9.91 -7.00 -17.12
CA GLY A 26 -9.21 -5.92 -16.42
C GLY A 26 -10.07 -4.66 -16.36
N ARG A 27 -10.68 -4.26 -17.49
CA ARG A 27 -11.60 -3.13 -17.58
C ARG A 27 -12.75 -3.23 -16.59
N GLU A 28 -13.45 -4.34 -16.57
CA GLU A 28 -14.60 -4.57 -15.67
C GLU A 28 -14.17 -4.55 -14.21
N ASN A 29 -12.97 -5.07 -13.89
CA ASN A 29 -12.42 -5.03 -12.55
C ASN A 29 -12.02 -3.62 -12.10
N VAL A 30 -11.59 -2.73 -13.01
CA VAL A 30 -11.36 -1.32 -12.69
C VAL A 30 -12.64 -0.68 -12.16
N TYR A 31 -13.76 -0.85 -12.85
CA TYR A 31 -15.04 -0.31 -12.39
C TYR A 31 -15.56 -0.97 -11.12
N LEU A 32 -15.42 -2.31 -11.01
CA LEU A 32 -15.83 -3.05 -9.82
C LEU A 32 -15.06 -2.60 -8.59
N ASN A 33 -13.73 -2.54 -8.69
CA ASN A 33 -12.87 -2.14 -7.59
C ASN A 33 -13.02 -0.65 -7.26
N GLY A 34 -13.13 0.21 -8.28
CA GLY A 34 -13.42 1.63 -8.09
C GLY A 34 -14.72 1.85 -7.30
N ALA A 35 -15.78 1.11 -7.62
CA ALA A 35 -17.04 1.20 -6.87
C ALA A 35 -16.89 0.75 -5.41
N LEU A 36 -16.05 -0.25 -5.12
CA LEU A 36 -15.74 -0.68 -3.74
C LEU A 36 -14.96 0.39 -2.97
N LEU A 37 -14.15 1.18 -3.67
CA LEU A 37 -13.42 2.31 -3.10
C LEU A 37 -14.27 3.59 -2.99
N GLY A 38 -15.52 3.54 -3.45
CA GLY A 38 -16.49 4.64 -3.30
C GLY A 38 -16.63 5.53 -4.53
N PHE A 39 -15.93 5.25 -5.64
CA PHE A 39 -16.09 6.01 -6.89
C PHE A 39 -17.46 5.75 -7.54
N SER A 40 -18.08 6.80 -8.01
CA SER A 40 -19.19 6.69 -8.94
C SER A 40 -18.71 6.22 -10.32
N LYS A 41 -19.63 5.71 -11.15
CA LYS A 41 -19.29 5.33 -12.52
C LYS A 41 -18.70 6.50 -13.32
N LYS A 42 -19.26 7.71 -13.13
CA LYS A 42 -18.80 8.92 -13.83
C LYS A 42 -17.35 9.26 -13.48
N GLU A 43 -17.00 9.23 -12.19
CA GLU A 43 -15.62 9.45 -11.74
C GLU A 43 -14.68 8.40 -12.30
N MET A 44 -15.08 7.13 -12.33
CA MET A 44 -14.26 6.07 -12.95
C MET A 44 -14.14 6.22 -14.47
N ASP A 45 -15.17 6.72 -15.18
CA ASP A 45 -15.08 7.02 -16.61
C ASP A 45 -14.04 8.12 -16.88
N GLU A 46 -13.93 9.12 -15.99
CA GLU A 46 -12.96 10.22 -16.06
C GLU A 46 -11.52 9.76 -15.72
N LEU A 47 -11.37 8.84 -14.77
CA LEU A 47 -10.07 8.35 -14.26
C LEU A 47 -9.53 7.13 -15.02
N TYR A 48 -10.36 6.48 -15.82
CA TYR A 48 -10.04 5.18 -16.43
C TYR A 48 -8.72 5.18 -17.19
N ASP A 49 -8.52 6.17 -18.06
CA ASP A 49 -7.32 6.25 -18.90
C ASP A 49 -6.05 6.50 -18.06
N GLU A 50 -6.13 7.26 -16.97
CA GLU A 50 -5.03 7.50 -16.05
C GLU A 50 -4.67 6.23 -15.26
N VAL A 51 -5.69 5.49 -14.78
CA VAL A 51 -5.51 4.20 -14.09
C VAL A 51 -4.81 3.21 -15.02
N VAL A 52 -5.27 3.11 -16.27
CA VAL A 52 -4.70 2.18 -17.26
C VAL A 52 -3.26 2.56 -17.59
N ALA A 53 -3.00 3.84 -17.86
CA ALA A 53 -1.65 4.34 -18.16
C ALA A 53 -0.68 4.14 -16.98
N PHE A 54 -1.14 4.37 -15.74
CA PHE A 54 -0.29 4.13 -14.57
C PHE A 54 0.06 2.65 -14.40
N SER A 55 -0.92 1.76 -14.63
CA SER A 55 -0.73 0.31 -14.50
C SER A 55 0.18 -0.29 -15.59
N GLU A 56 0.30 0.38 -16.76
CA GLU A 56 0.98 -0.11 -17.97
C GLU A 56 0.40 -1.46 -18.45
N LEU A 57 -0.92 -1.59 -18.39
CA LEU A 57 -1.63 -2.82 -18.75
C LEU A 57 -2.61 -2.64 -19.91
N GLU A 58 -2.39 -1.61 -20.75
CA GLU A 58 -3.29 -1.23 -21.86
C GLU A 58 -3.68 -2.42 -22.74
N GLU A 59 -2.70 -3.23 -23.13
CA GLU A 59 -2.92 -4.38 -24.01
C GLU A 59 -3.65 -5.57 -23.35
N PHE A 60 -3.78 -5.51 -22.03
CA PHE A 60 -4.37 -6.59 -21.22
C PHE A 60 -5.79 -6.28 -20.75
N MET A 61 -6.26 -5.03 -20.85
CA MET A 61 -7.51 -4.58 -20.24
C MET A 61 -8.76 -5.34 -20.69
N ASP A 62 -8.76 -5.88 -21.91
CA ASP A 62 -9.87 -6.67 -22.43
C ASP A 62 -9.71 -8.19 -22.17
N ARG A 63 -8.64 -8.60 -21.49
CA ARG A 63 -8.42 -9.99 -21.07
C ARG A 63 -8.99 -10.22 -19.70
N LYS A 64 -9.48 -11.46 -19.43
CA LYS A 64 -9.96 -11.85 -18.10
C LYS A 64 -8.82 -11.81 -17.09
N LEU A 65 -9.13 -11.35 -15.87
CA LEU A 65 -8.16 -11.15 -14.80
C LEU A 65 -7.47 -12.46 -14.37
N LYS A 66 -8.12 -13.60 -14.51
CA LYS A 66 -7.50 -14.92 -14.28
C LYS A 66 -6.27 -15.20 -15.16
N ASN A 67 -6.11 -14.48 -16.26
CA ASN A 67 -4.96 -14.58 -17.16
C ASN A 67 -3.84 -13.58 -16.81
N TYR A 68 -4.02 -12.77 -15.78
CA TYR A 68 -3.01 -11.84 -15.28
C TYR A 68 -2.05 -12.56 -14.35
N SER A 69 -0.77 -12.20 -14.39
CA SER A 69 0.16 -12.56 -13.32
C SER A 69 -0.23 -11.88 -12.00
N SER A 70 0.25 -12.39 -10.88
CA SER A 70 0.05 -11.74 -9.58
C SER A 70 0.56 -10.30 -9.58
N GLY A 71 1.73 -10.05 -10.20
CA GLY A 71 2.28 -8.71 -10.35
C GLY A 71 1.37 -7.77 -11.15
N MET A 72 0.77 -8.25 -12.26
CA MET A 72 -0.19 -7.46 -13.04
C MET A 72 -1.45 -7.12 -12.24
N GLN A 73 -1.98 -8.07 -11.46
CA GLN A 73 -3.15 -7.83 -10.60
C GLN A 73 -2.85 -6.77 -9.55
N VAL A 74 -1.70 -6.85 -8.92
CA VAL A 74 -1.28 -5.89 -7.90
C VAL A 74 -1.02 -4.51 -8.51
N ARG A 75 -0.40 -4.42 -9.69
CA ARG A 75 -0.22 -3.16 -10.44
C ARG A 75 -1.56 -2.50 -10.74
N LEU A 76 -2.54 -3.28 -11.24
CA LEU A 76 -3.88 -2.76 -11.53
C LEU A 76 -4.58 -2.26 -10.27
N ALA A 77 -4.58 -3.07 -9.19
CA ALA A 77 -5.22 -2.70 -7.93
C ALA A 77 -4.61 -1.42 -7.32
N PHE A 78 -3.28 -1.32 -7.31
CA PHE A 78 -2.58 -0.13 -6.84
C PHE A 78 -2.94 1.10 -7.68
N SER A 79 -2.97 0.96 -9.02
CA SER A 79 -3.30 2.05 -9.93
C SER A 79 -4.72 2.60 -9.75
N ILE A 80 -5.68 1.76 -9.38
CA ILE A 80 -7.03 2.22 -9.05
C ILE A 80 -7.01 2.97 -7.71
N ALA A 81 -6.33 2.39 -6.75
CA ALA A 81 -6.37 2.81 -5.38
C ALA A 81 -5.72 4.18 -5.13
N ILE A 82 -4.65 4.52 -5.86
CA ILE A 82 -3.97 5.84 -5.73
C ILE A 82 -4.85 7.03 -6.14
N HIS A 83 -5.92 6.78 -6.90
CA HIS A 83 -6.87 7.81 -7.32
C HIS A 83 -8.02 8.01 -6.32
N ALA A 84 -8.10 7.18 -5.26
CA ALA A 84 -9.11 7.36 -4.23
C ALA A 84 -8.88 8.68 -3.47
N ASP A 85 -9.92 9.51 -3.44
CA ASP A 85 -9.87 10.76 -2.68
C ASP A 85 -9.91 10.44 -1.18
N SER A 86 -8.73 10.42 -0.57
CA SER A 86 -8.56 10.09 0.83
C SER A 86 -7.84 11.22 1.58
N GLU A 87 -8.35 11.55 2.76
CA GLU A 87 -7.65 12.42 3.71
C GLU A 87 -6.61 11.62 4.51
N ILE A 88 -6.89 10.32 4.70
CA ILE A 88 -6.04 9.38 5.45
C ILE A 88 -5.84 8.13 4.60
N LEU A 89 -4.59 7.79 4.34
CA LEU A 89 -4.21 6.60 3.59
C LEU A 89 -3.54 5.59 4.54
N LEU A 90 -4.09 4.38 4.63
CA LEU A 90 -3.51 3.28 5.41
C LEU A 90 -2.90 2.25 4.46
N LEU A 91 -1.59 2.05 4.56
CA LEU A 91 -0.80 1.15 3.72
C LEU A 91 -0.26 0.01 4.58
N ASP A 92 -0.60 -1.22 4.24
CA ASP A 92 -0.10 -2.41 4.95
C ASP A 92 0.71 -3.30 3.98
N GLU A 93 2.05 -3.34 4.19
CA GLU A 93 3.02 -4.16 3.43
C GLU A 93 3.04 -3.95 1.89
N ILE A 94 2.60 -2.78 1.38
CA ILE A 94 2.30 -2.59 -0.06
C ILE A 94 3.47 -1.97 -0.85
N LEU A 95 4.57 -1.58 -0.20
CA LEU A 95 5.64 -0.82 -0.86
C LEU A 95 6.54 -1.66 -1.80
N ALA A 96 6.49 -2.98 -1.71
CA ALA A 96 7.31 -3.89 -2.53
C ALA A 96 6.52 -4.49 -3.72
N VAL A 97 5.71 -3.66 -4.40
CA VAL A 97 4.77 -4.12 -5.43
C VAL A 97 5.35 -3.99 -6.84
N GLY A 98 5.15 -5.03 -7.66
CA GLY A 98 5.54 -5.02 -9.06
C GLY A 98 7.03 -5.21 -9.30
N ASP A 99 7.48 -4.83 -10.50
CA ASP A 99 8.90 -4.81 -10.87
C ASP A 99 9.58 -3.50 -10.42
N GLU A 100 10.89 -3.41 -10.62
CA GLU A 100 11.70 -2.26 -10.20
C GLU A 100 11.21 -0.93 -10.81
N ALA A 101 10.77 -0.95 -12.08
CA ALA A 101 10.26 0.24 -12.76
C ALA A 101 8.94 0.72 -12.15
N PHE A 102 8.03 -0.21 -11.84
CA PHE A 102 6.77 0.12 -11.19
C PHE A 102 6.96 0.57 -9.73
N GLN A 103 7.91 -0.05 -9.02
CA GLN A 103 8.30 0.39 -7.68
C GLN A 103 8.83 1.84 -7.68
N ALA A 104 9.57 2.25 -8.71
CA ALA A 104 10.02 3.64 -8.85
C ALA A 104 8.82 4.59 -8.97
N LYS A 105 7.80 4.28 -9.78
CA LYS A 105 6.56 5.07 -9.88
C LYS A 105 5.81 5.16 -8.54
N CYS A 106 5.70 4.03 -7.83
CA CYS A 106 5.08 4.02 -6.51
C CYS A 106 5.86 4.92 -5.52
N ASN A 107 7.19 4.86 -5.56
CA ASN A 107 8.05 5.71 -4.75
C ASN A 107 7.80 7.21 -4.99
N ASP A 108 7.74 7.61 -6.27
CA ASP A 108 7.48 9.00 -6.64
C ASP A 108 6.11 9.46 -6.14
N TYR A 109 5.09 8.60 -6.26
CA TYR A 109 3.76 8.87 -5.72
C TYR A 109 3.77 9.07 -4.19
N PHE A 110 4.48 8.22 -3.43
CA PHE A 110 4.56 8.39 -1.97
C PHE A 110 5.32 9.64 -1.55
N LEU A 111 6.36 10.04 -2.29
CA LEU A 111 7.05 11.30 -2.05
C LEU A 111 6.14 12.49 -2.32
N GLN A 112 5.35 12.45 -3.37
CA GLN A 112 4.35 13.48 -3.67
C GLN A 112 3.31 13.60 -2.55
N LEU A 113 2.75 12.49 -2.04
CA LEU A 113 1.83 12.51 -0.90
C LEU A 113 2.43 13.18 0.34
N LYS A 114 3.72 12.93 0.58
CA LYS A 114 4.45 13.55 1.70
C LYS A 114 4.60 15.06 1.50
N GLU A 115 4.89 15.52 0.29
CA GLU A 115 5.00 16.95 -0.06
C GLU A 115 3.64 17.66 0.04
N GLU A 116 2.56 17.00 -0.36
CA GLU A 116 1.18 17.49 -0.25
C GLU A 116 0.67 17.53 1.20
N GLY A 117 1.40 16.94 2.14
CA GLY A 117 1.01 16.88 3.54
C GLY A 117 -0.18 15.97 3.84
N LYS A 118 -0.43 14.98 2.97
CA LYS A 118 -1.47 13.95 3.20
C LYS A 118 -1.13 13.10 4.41
N THR A 119 -2.13 12.67 5.15
CA THR A 119 -1.94 11.76 6.28
C THR A 119 -1.77 10.33 5.78
N VAL A 120 -0.57 9.76 5.95
CA VAL A 120 -0.28 8.39 5.55
C VAL A 120 0.14 7.57 6.76
N ILE A 121 -0.50 6.43 6.97
CA ILE A 121 -0.13 5.43 7.97
C ILE A 121 0.48 4.24 7.23
N LEU A 122 1.77 4.03 7.42
CA LEU A 122 2.50 2.92 6.81
C LEU A 122 2.76 1.83 7.85
N VAL A 123 2.28 0.63 7.58
CA VAL A 123 2.62 -0.58 8.33
C VAL A 123 3.59 -1.40 7.51
N THR A 124 4.79 -1.63 8.00
CA THR A 124 5.82 -2.35 7.27
C THR A 124 6.91 -2.88 8.19
N HIS A 125 7.61 -3.90 7.74
CA HIS A 125 8.85 -4.40 8.34
C HIS A 125 10.11 -3.93 7.57
N ASP A 126 9.95 -3.15 6.50
CA ASP A 126 11.08 -2.55 5.76
C ASP A 126 11.50 -1.22 6.38
N MET A 127 12.61 -1.27 7.09
CA MET A 127 13.16 -0.09 7.77
C MET A 127 13.70 0.97 6.80
N GLY A 128 14.04 0.60 5.58
CA GLY A 128 14.41 1.54 4.53
C GLY A 128 13.23 2.45 4.16
N SER A 129 12.07 1.88 3.98
CA SER A 129 10.82 2.60 3.73
C SER A 129 10.41 3.49 4.91
N VAL A 130 10.54 2.99 6.14
CA VAL A 130 10.27 3.79 7.35
C VAL A 130 11.12 5.06 7.37
N LYS A 131 12.43 4.93 7.16
CA LYS A 131 13.36 6.08 7.15
C LYS A 131 13.09 7.05 6.00
N LYS A 132 12.69 6.54 4.85
CA LYS A 132 12.50 7.34 3.63
C LYS A 132 11.20 8.13 3.65
N TYR A 133 10.08 7.49 4.03
CA TYR A 133 8.75 8.08 3.85
C TYR A 133 8.15 8.66 5.12
N CYS A 134 8.48 8.13 6.29
CA CYS A 134 7.86 8.55 7.53
C CYS A 134 8.52 9.79 8.14
N ASN A 135 7.74 10.60 8.83
CA ASN A 135 8.20 11.69 9.69
C ASN A 135 8.08 11.34 11.17
N LYS A 136 7.41 10.23 11.50
CA LYS A 136 7.28 9.66 12.83
C LYS A 136 7.09 8.16 12.73
N ALA A 137 7.65 7.40 13.65
CA ALA A 137 7.51 5.95 13.69
C ALA A 137 7.08 5.45 15.07
N VAL A 138 6.44 4.26 15.05
CA VAL A 138 5.99 3.56 16.25
C VAL A 138 6.42 2.09 16.13
N LEU A 139 7.19 1.60 17.11
CA LEU A 139 7.54 0.18 17.22
C LEU A 139 6.53 -0.51 18.12
N ILE A 140 5.86 -1.52 17.60
CA ILE A 140 4.91 -2.36 18.32
C ILE A 140 5.50 -3.77 18.43
N GLU A 141 5.56 -4.28 19.66
CA GLU A 141 6.05 -5.63 19.94
C GLU A 141 5.08 -6.35 20.89
N HIS A 142 4.66 -7.55 20.55
CA HIS A 142 3.69 -8.34 21.32
C HIS A 142 2.41 -7.57 21.72
N GLY A 143 1.93 -6.71 20.83
CA GLY A 143 0.72 -5.89 21.03
C GLY A 143 0.91 -4.68 21.95
N LEU A 144 2.14 -4.36 22.34
CA LEU A 144 2.48 -3.19 23.16
C LEU A 144 3.33 -2.20 22.37
N VAL A 145 3.06 -0.92 22.57
CA VAL A 145 3.92 0.16 22.04
C VAL A 145 5.23 0.17 22.82
N LYS A 146 6.34 -0.10 22.14
CA LYS A 146 7.68 -0.17 22.72
C LYS A 146 8.41 1.16 22.61
N VAL A 147 8.40 1.76 21.42
CA VAL A 147 9.08 3.02 21.13
C VAL A 147 8.22 3.88 20.20
N VAL A 148 8.22 5.17 20.43
CA VAL A 148 7.59 6.18 19.55
C VAL A 148 8.57 7.32 19.37
N GLY A 149 8.89 7.71 18.15
CA GLY A 149 9.82 8.80 17.92
C GLY A 149 10.24 9.00 16.47
N ASP A 150 11.47 9.44 16.33
CA ASP A 150 12.13 9.64 15.05
C ASP A 150 12.24 8.32 14.27
N PRO A 151 11.98 8.32 12.95
CA PRO A 151 12.04 7.10 12.12
C PRO A 151 13.39 6.39 12.14
N ASP A 152 14.51 7.13 12.17
CA ASP A 152 15.84 6.54 12.21
C ASP A 152 16.11 5.85 13.55
N GLU A 153 15.72 6.48 14.66
CA GLU A 153 15.88 5.92 16.02
C GLU A 153 15.04 4.64 16.17
N VAL A 154 13.77 4.69 15.76
CA VAL A 154 12.85 3.55 15.87
C VAL A 154 13.29 2.39 14.97
N ALA A 155 13.71 2.67 13.73
CA ALA A 155 14.20 1.66 12.81
C ALA A 155 15.50 1.00 13.29
N ASN A 156 16.40 1.76 13.91
CA ASN A 156 17.63 1.22 14.50
C ASN A 156 17.32 0.32 15.70
N GLN A 157 16.36 0.72 16.55
CA GLN A 157 15.90 -0.11 17.67
C GLN A 157 15.30 -1.44 17.19
N TYR A 158 14.42 -1.40 16.18
CA TYR A 158 13.85 -2.60 15.57
C TYR A 158 14.93 -3.56 15.03
N SER A 159 15.92 -3.03 14.32
CA SER A 159 17.02 -3.81 13.79
C SER A 159 17.89 -4.44 14.89
N PHE A 160 18.13 -3.69 15.96
CA PHE A 160 18.89 -4.19 17.13
C PHE A 160 18.15 -5.32 17.85
N ASP A 161 16.85 -5.16 18.08
CA ASP A 161 16.00 -6.16 18.75
C ASP A 161 15.96 -7.47 17.96
N ASN A 162 15.76 -7.38 16.64
CA ASN A 162 15.76 -8.55 15.77
C ASN A 162 17.12 -9.30 15.75
N ALA A 163 18.23 -8.57 15.76
CA ALA A 163 19.56 -9.16 15.82
C ALA A 163 19.83 -9.83 17.17
N ALA A 164 19.33 -9.28 18.27
CA ALA A 164 19.43 -9.86 19.60
C ALA A 164 18.57 -11.13 19.74
N GLY A 165 17.34 -11.12 19.20
CA GLY A 165 16.44 -12.28 19.20
C GLY A 165 16.98 -13.49 18.41
N GLN A 166 17.69 -13.25 17.31
CA GLN A 166 18.32 -14.33 16.51
C GLN A 166 19.51 -15.01 17.23
N LYS A 167 20.20 -14.29 18.10
CA LYS A 167 21.32 -14.88 18.87
C LYS A 167 20.84 -15.84 19.98
N VAL A 168 19.71 -15.56 20.60
CA VAL A 168 19.15 -16.41 21.66
C VAL A 168 18.62 -17.74 21.10
N SER A 169 18.10 -17.76 19.87
CA SER A 169 17.60 -18.99 19.24
C SER A 169 18.69 -19.92 18.68
N ASN A 170 19.91 -19.43 18.49
CA ASN A 170 21.05 -20.23 18.00
C ASN A 170 21.88 -20.86 19.12
N ASP A 171 21.73 -20.41 20.37
CA ASP A 171 22.46 -20.97 21.51
C ASP A 171 21.70 -22.12 22.22
N ASP A 172 20.48 -22.44 21.75
CA ASP A 172 19.64 -23.54 22.28
C ASP A 172 19.60 -24.79 21.39
N VAL A 173 20.58 -24.97 20.47
CA VAL A 173 20.69 -26.16 19.59
C VAL A 173 21.96 -26.96 19.87
#